data_e51aa583e086a3774e12f2d5aa3a2328
#
_entry.id   e51aa583e086a3774e12f2d5aa3a2328
#
_cell.length_a   1.000
_cell.length_b   1.000
_cell.length_c   1.000
_cell.angle_alpha   90.00
_cell.angle_beta   90.00
_cell.angle_gamma   90.00
#
_symmetry.space_group_name_H-M   'P 1'
#
loop_
_entity.id
_entity.type
_entity.pdbx_description
1 polymer ?
#
loop_
_entity_poly.entity_id
_entity_poly.type
_entity_poly.pdbx_seq_one_letter_code
_entity_poly.pdbx_strand_id
1 'polypeptide(L)'
;TPTGPTGAARAGRAGGMRALALGRGALPPGQPCVEAVSGLFATALTRGGLTGGHRVTLVMPEDAPAMRQESLLRLGAQIIHTPAQAGLAGARALAKATAAEKGWYYMDWLNNDDNPTYHRRETGPALVRSTAREGSSIVDSIVIGVGSGGTITGVGETVKAWTKGARIGSAKP
;
A
#
# COMPACT_ATOMS: atom_id res chain seq x y z
N THR A 1 -8.77 -16.75 -4.97
CA THR A 1 -7.99 -16.18 -3.85
C THR A 1 -6.58 -15.89 -4.34
N PRO A 2 -6.06 -14.66 -4.27
CA PRO A 2 -4.66 -14.39 -4.60
C PRO A 2 -3.78 -14.86 -3.44
N THR A 3 -3.40 -16.12 -3.47
CA THR A 3 -2.63 -16.78 -2.41
C THR A 3 -1.12 -16.83 -2.70
N GLY A 4 -0.63 -15.97 -3.59
CA GLY A 4 0.82 -15.82 -3.78
C GLY A 4 1.43 -14.88 -2.72
N PRO A 5 2.71 -15.06 -2.33
CA PRO A 5 3.37 -14.22 -1.31
C PRO A 5 3.31 -12.71 -1.62
N THR A 6 3.31 -12.34 -2.89
CA THR A 6 3.20 -10.94 -3.35
C THR A 6 1.80 -10.36 -3.20
N GLY A 7 0.75 -11.16 -3.36
CA GLY A 7 -0.65 -10.74 -3.17
C GLY A 7 -0.98 -10.51 -1.69
N ALA A 8 -0.53 -11.39 -0.82
CA ALA A 8 -0.72 -11.28 0.62
C ALA A 8 -0.06 -10.03 1.22
N ALA A 9 1.18 -9.72 0.82
CA ALA A 9 1.90 -8.53 1.31
C ALA A 9 1.23 -7.21 0.89
N ARG A 10 0.66 -7.13 -0.33
CA ARG A 10 -0.03 -5.94 -0.80
C ARG A 10 -1.41 -5.77 -0.18
N ALA A 11 -2.15 -6.87 0.00
CA ALA A 11 -3.42 -6.86 0.72
C ALA A 11 -3.22 -6.47 2.18
N GLY A 12 -2.20 -7.02 2.83
CA GLY A 12 -1.81 -6.68 4.19
C GLY A 12 -1.47 -5.20 4.34
N ARG A 13 -0.68 -4.63 3.42
CA ARG A 13 -0.32 -3.21 3.46
C ARG A 13 -1.54 -2.29 3.34
N ALA A 14 -2.41 -2.52 2.35
CA ALA A 14 -3.60 -1.67 2.18
C ALA A 14 -4.52 -1.74 3.40
N GLY A 15 -4.74 -2.93 3.94
CA GLY A 15 -5.49 -3.13 5.18
C GLY A 15 -4.83 -2.51 6.40
N GLY A 16 -3.50 -2.66 6.52
CA GLY A 16 -2.72 -2.10 7.62
C GLY A 16 -2.69 -0.58 7.62
N MET A 17 -2.45 0.05 6.48
CA MET A 17 -2.51 1.51 6.36
C MET A 17 -3.91 2.04 6.70
N ARG A 18 -4.97 1.36 6.26
CA ARG A 18 -6.34 1.70 6.65
C ARG A 18 -6.55 1.56 8.16
N ALA A 19 -6.10 0.47 8.77
CA ALA A 19 -6.22 0.25 10.20
C ALA A 19 -5.49 1.32 11.02
N LEU A 20 -4.29 1.72 10.59
CA LEU A 20 -3.53 2.80 11.20
C LEU A 20 -4.27 4.15 11.08
N ALA A 21 -4.83 4.45 9.90
CA ALA A 21 -5.62 5.66 9.68
C ALA A 21 -6.89 5.71 10.55
N LEU A 22 -7.60 4.58 10.67
CA LEU A 22 -8.75 4.44 11.57
C LEU A 22 -8.34 4.65 13.03
N GLY A 23 -7.27 3.99 13.47
CA GLY A 23 -6.81 4.03 14.86
C GLY A 23 -6.39 5.42 15.33
N ARG A 24 -5.94 6.30 14.43
CA ARG A 24 -5.64 7.71 14.77
C ARG A 24 -6.76 8.70 14.42
N GLY A 25 -7.93 8.20 14.00
CA GLY A 25 -9.08 9.04 13.65
C GLY A 25 -8.97 9.79 12.33
N ALA A 26 -7.94 9.50 11.51
CA ALA A 26 -7.74 10.15 10.21
C ALA A 26 -8.70 9.65 9.13
N LEU A 27 -9.27 8.46 9.30
CA LEU A 27 -10.28 7.86 8.43
C LEU A 27 -11.49 7.45 9.27
N PRO A 28 -12.44 8.34 9.57
CA PRO A 28 -13.67 7.99 10.26
C PRO A 28 -14.49 6.93 9.51
N PRO A 29 -15.25 6.08 10.21
CA PRO A 29 -16.12 5.10 9.57
C PRO A 29 -17.05 5.74 8.54
N GLY A 30 -17.18 5.10 7.37
CA GLY A 30 -18.03 5.57 6.28
C GLY A 30 -17.46 6.72 5.44
N GLN A 31 -16.37 7.37 5.85
CA GLN A 31 -15.75 8.45 5.06
C GLN A 31 -15.29 7.90 3.71
N PRO A 32 -15.65 8.55 2.58
CA PRO A 32 -15.15 8.16 1.28
C PRO A 32 -13.63 8.31 1.17
N CYS A 33 -13.01 7.38 0.43
CA CYS A 33 -11.58 7.39 0.15
C CYS A 33 -11.33 7.67 -1.34
N VAL A 34 -10.29 8.41 -1.63
CA VAL A 34 -9.77 8.59 -2.99
C VAL A 34 -8.29 8.26 -3.03
N GLU A 35 -7.83 7.61 -4.11
CA GLU A 35 -6.42 7.27 -4.27
C GLU A 35 -6.01 7.20 -5.74
N ALA A 36 -4.78 7.61 -6.02
CA ALA A 36 -4.17 7.46 -7.34
C ALA A 36 -3.36 6.17 -7.40
N VAL A 37 -3.84 5.20 -8.17
CA VAL A 37 -3.23 3.87 -8.23
C VAL A 37 -3.33 3.27 -9.62
N SER A 38 -2.29 2.54 -10.03
CA SER A 38 -2.25 1.82 -11.31
C SER A 38 -2.01 0.32 -11.15
N GLY A 39 -1.85 -0.21 -9.94
CA GLY A 39 -1.38 -1.56 -9.70
C GLY A 39 -2.28 -2.42 -8.80
N LEU A 40 -1.73 -3.55 -8.34
CA LEU A 40 -2.40 -4.50 -7.44
C LEU A 40 -2.79 -3.88 -6.09
N PHE A 41 -2.20 -2.74 -5.72
CA PHE A 41 -2.59 -2.00 -4.53
C PHE A 41 -4.02 -1.47 -4.65
N ALA A 42 -4.46 -1.08 -5.86
CA ALA A 42 -5.84 -0.66 -6.11
C ALA A 42 -6.86 -1.74 -5.72
N THR A 43 -6.63 -3.00 -6.12
CA THR A 43 -7.50 -4.12 -5.77
C THR A 43 -7.58 -4.34 -4.25
N ALA A 44 -6.44 -4.28 -3.59
CA ALA A 44 -6.36 -4.46 -2.14
C ALA A 44 -7.06 -3.31 -1.38
N LEU A 45 -6.84 -2.08 -1.84
CA LEU A 45 -7.50 -0.89 -1.28
C LEU A 45 -9.01 -0.93 -1.48
N THR A 46 -9.46 -1.28 -2.69
CA THR A 46 -10.90 -1.39 -2.98
C THR A 46 -11.56 -2.42 -2.09
N ARG A 47 -11.03 -3.64 -2.02
CA ARG A 47 -11.59 -4.68 -1.15
C ARG A 47 -11.60 -4.25 0.32
N GLY A 48 -10.47 -3.78 0.83
CA GLY A 48 -10.35 -3.38 2.24
C GLY A 48 -11.18 -2.14 2.58
N GLY A 49 -11.31 -1.20 1.66
CA GLY A 49 -12.17 -0.03 1.84
C GLY A 49 -13.64 -0.40 1.88
N LEU A 50 -14.12 -1.15 0.89
CA LEU A 50 -15.52 -1.53 0.80
C LEU A 50 -15.96 -2.45 1.95
N THR A 51 -15.15 -3.44 2.33
CA THR A 51 -15.45 -4.27 3.52
C THR A 51 -15.45 -3.45 4.82
N GLY A 52 -14.75 -2.33 4.84
CA GLY A 52 -14.77 -1.36 5.95
C GLY A 52 -15.89 -0.32 5.87
N GLY A 53 -16.81 -0.43 4.92
CA GLY A 53 -17.93 0.50 4.74
C GLY A 53 -17.56 1.83 4.09
N HIS A 54 -16.35 1.95 3.49
CA HIS A 54 -15.91 3.16 2.81
C HIS A 54 -16.19 3.09 1.31
N ARG A 55 -16.69 4.15 0.72
CA ARG A 55 -16.69 4.30 -0.74
C ARG A 55 -15.26 4.53 -1.21
N VAL A 56 -14.84 3.82 -2.25
CA VAL A 56 -13.49 3.90 -2.80
C VAL A 56 -13.53 4.45 -4.22
N THR A 57 -12.88 5.59 -4.41
CA THR A 57 -12.68 6.22 -5.73
C THR A 57 -11.20 6.11 -6.09
N LEU A 58 -10.94 5.62 -7.29
CA LEU A 58 -9.60 5.45 -7.83
C LEU A 58 -9.39 6.43 -8.97
N VAL A 59 -8.28 7.14 -8.94
CA VAL A 59 -7.88 8.06 -10.02
C VAL A 59 -6.75 7.39 -10.80
N MET A 60 -6.90 7.31 -12.11
CA MET A 60 -5.90 6.69 -12.98
C MET A 60 -5.92 7.30 -14.38
N PRO A 61 -4.82 7.21 -15.14
CA PRO A 61 -4.80 7.59 -16.53
C PRO A 61 -5.80 6.78 -17.36
N GLU A 62 -6.38 7.39 -18.38
CA GLU A 62 -7.39 6.77 -19.25
C GLU A 62 -6.87 5.57 -20.04
N ASP A 63 -5.55 5.51 -20.30
CA ASP A 63 -4.85 4.41 -20.95
C ASP A 63 -4.51 3.24 -20.01
N ALA A 64 -4.95 3.29 -18.75
CA ALA A 64 -4.80 2.16 -17.85
C ALA A 64 -5.48 0.90 -18.42
N PRO A 65 -4.88 -0.31 -18.29
CA PRO A 65 -5.40 -1.51 -18.93
C PRO A 65 -6.89 -1.77 -18.64
N ALA A 66 -7.72 -1.89 -19.68
CA ALA A 66 -9.16 -2.03 -19.59
C ALA A 66 -9.61 -3.18 -18.65
N MET A 67 -8.95 -4.34 -18.76
CA MET A 67 -9.24 -5.50 -17.91
C MET A 67 -9.06 -5.19 -16.41
N ARG A 68 -8.10 -4.31 -16.08
CA ARG A 68 -7.87 -3.87 -14.70
C ARG A 68 -8.98 -2.93 -14.24
N GLN A 69 -9.38 -1.98 -15.09
CA GLN A 69 -10.48 -1.07 -14.79
C GLN A 69 -11.76 -1.83 -14.54
N GLU A 70 -12.14 -2.77 -15.43
CA GLU A 70 -13.29 -3.62 -15.25
C GLU A 70 -13.25 -4.41 -13.94
N SER A 71 -12.12 -4.99 -13.61
CA SER A 71 -11.97 -5.73 -12.35
C SER A 71 -12.23 -4.87 -11.13
N LEU A 72 -11.77 -3.61 -11.14
CA LEU A 72 -11.97 -2.65 -10.05
C LEU A 72 -13.42 -2.18 -9.97
N LEU A 73 -14.05 -1.90 -11.12
CA LEU A 73 -15.47 -1.57 -11.20
C LEU A 73 -16.35 -2.71 -10.69
N ARG A 74 -16.08 -3.94 -11.09
CA ARG A 74 -16.79 -5.14 -10.58
C ARG A 74 -16.63 -5.34 -9.08
N LEU A 75 -15.53 -4.88 -8.50
CA LEU A 75 -15.33 -4.86 -7.05
C LEU A 75 -16.10 -3.73 -6.36
N GLY A 76 -16.72 -2.80 -7.10
CA GLY A 76 -17.48 -1.68 -6.56
C GLY A 76 -16.69 -0.38 -6.38
N ALA A 77 -15.48 -0.28 -6.93
CA ALA A 77 -14.76 1.00 -6.96
C ALA A 77 -15.39 1.96 -7.96
N GLN A 78 -15.30 3.25 -7.69
CA GLN A 78 -15.51 4.31 -8.68
C GLN A 78 -14.16 4.65 -9.33
N ILE A 79 -14.17 5.02 -10.62
CA ILE A 79 -12.96 5.41 -11.35
C ILE A 79 -13.14 6.83 -11.90
N ILE A 80 -12.11 7.65 -11.70
CA ILE A 80 -11.96 8.96 -12.34
C ILE A 80 -10.73 8.87 -13.24
N HIS A 81 -10.88 9.27 -14.50
CA HIS A 81 -9.80 9.26 -15.46
C HIS A 81 -9.07 10.61 -15.52
N THR A 82 -7.76 10.54 -15.75
CA THR A 82 -6.94 11.68 -16.16
C THR A 82 -6.43 11.45 -17.57
N PRO A 83 -6.05 12.52 -18.31
CA PRO A 83 -5.40 12.36 -19.60
C PRO A 83 -4.17 11.43 -19.48
N ALA A 84 -3.97 10.55 -20.47
CA ALA A 84 -2.86 9.58 -20.47
C ALA A 84 -1.50 10.26 -20.28
N GLN A 85 -1.29 11.41 -20.92
CA GLN A 85 -0.04 12.19 -20.88
C GLN A 85 0.29 12.70 -19.47
N ALA A 86 -0.72 12.88 -18.60
CA ALA A 86 -0.51 13.31 -17.23
C ALA A 86 0.08 12.20 -16.33
N GLY A 87 -0.03 10.95 -16.76
CA GLY A 87 0.49 9.79 -16.09
C GLY A 87 0.07 9.68 -14.62
N LEU A 88 0.85 8.97 -13.83
CA LEU A 88 0.57 8.80 -12.39
C LEU A 88 0.67 10.13 -11.62
N ALA A 89 1.52 11.05 -12.05
CA ALA A 89 1.67 12.36 -11.40
C ALA A 89 0.37 13.19 -11.49
N GLY A 90 -0.24 13.24 -12.67
CA GLY A 90 -1.54 13.90 -12.87
C GLY A 90 -2.67 13.22 -12.09
N ALA A 91 -2.71 11.89 -12.08
CA ALA A 91 -3.67 11.16 -11.28
C ALA A 91 -3.55 11.47 -9.78
N ARG A 92 -2.32 11.57 -9.25
CA ARG A 92 -2.07 11.95 -7.85
C ARG A 92 -2.50 13.38 -7.55
N ALA A 93 -2.19 14.32 -8.44
CA ALA A 93 -2.62 15.70 -8.29
C ALA A 93 -4.14 15.81 -8.22
N LEU A 94 -4.86 15.12 -9.12
CA LEU A 94 -6.32 15.11 -9.14
C LEU A 94 -6.90 14.42 -7.90
N ALA A 95 -6.34 13.29 -7.47
CA ALA A 95 -6.80 12.60 -6.26
C ALA A 95 -6.67 13.50 -5.02
N LYS A 96 -5.54 14.19 -4.88
CA LYS A 96 -5.30 15.13 -3.79
C LYS A 96 -6.27 16.32 -3.83
N ALA A 97 -6.50 16.90 -5.01
CA ALA A 97 -7.46 17.99 -5.20
C ALA A 97 -8.90 17.56 -4.86
N THR A 98 -9.32 16.38 -5.36
CA THR A 98 -10.63 15.81 -5.08
C THR A 98 -10.83 15.55 -3.58
N ALA A 99 -9.81 15.05 -2.90
CA ALA A 99 -9.85 14.84 -1.46
C ALA A 99 -10.08 16.15 -0.70
N ALA A 100 -9.32 17.20 -1.07
CA ALA A 100 -9.43 18.50 -0.43
C ALA A 100 -10.80 19.16 -0.68
N GLU A 101 -11.31 19.10 -1.91
CA GLU A 101 -12.59 19.67 -2.31
C GLU A 101 -13.79 18.98 -1.61
N LYS A 102 -13.74 17.62 -1.55
CA LYS A 102 -14.88 16.82 -1.09
C LYS A 102 -14.78 16.37 0.37
N GLY A 103 -13.70 16.70 1.06
CA GLY A 103 -13.45 16.21 2.42
C GLY A 103 -13.25 14.70 2.48
N TRP A 104 -12.74 14.08 1.41
CA TRP A 104 -12.49 12.65 1.35
C TRP A 104 -11.11 12.31 1.89
N TYR A 105 -10.94 11.07 2.37
CA TYR A 105 -9.63 10.62 2.82
C TYR A 105 -8.74 10.28 1.61
N TYR A 106 -7.57 10.94 1.53
CA TYR A 106 -6.51 10.61 0.58
C TYR A 106 -5.42 9.83 1.31
N MET A 107 -5.24 8.57 0.96
CA MET A 107 -4.26 7.70 1.63
C MET A 107 -2.82 8.08 1.31
N ASP A 108 -2.56 8.60 0.11
CA ASP A 108 -1.23 8.96 -0.41
C ASP A 108 -0.17 7.86 -0.17
N TRP A 109 -0.47 6.66 -0.62
CA TRP A 109 0.33 5.46 -0.33
C TRP A 109 1.83 5.58 -0.63
N LEU A 110 2.24 6.55 -1.45
CA LEU A 110 3.64 6.81 -1.78
C LEU A 110 4.36 7.62 -0.69
N ASN A 111 3.67 8.59 -0.06
CA ASN A 111 4.29 9.51 0.90
C ASN A 111 3.78 9.34 2.33
N ASN A 112 2.83 8.44 2.57
CA ASN A 112 2.23 8.25 3.87
C ASN A 112 3.08 7.34 4.76
N ASP A 113 3.47 7.83 5.92
CA ASP A 113 4.27 7.11 6.92
C ASP A 113 3.58 5.84 7.47
N ASP A 114 2.28 5.68 7.26
CA ASP A 114 1.59 4.43 7.57
C ASP A 114 2.12 3.26 6.74
N ASN A 115 2.66 3.53 5.54
CA ASN A 115 3.24 2.51 4.69
C ASN A 115 4.48 1.87 5.34
N PRO A 116 5.57 2.58 5.64
CA PRO A 116 6.69 1.99 6.37
C PRO A 116 6.32 1.56 7.79
N THR A 117 5.41 2.25 8.46
CA THR A 117 4.95 1.88 9.81
C THR A 117 4.27 0.52 9.84
N TYR A 118 3.41 0.20 8.87
CA TYR A 118 2.84 -1.14 8.73
C TYR A 118 3.93 -2.20 8.59
N HIS A 119 4.90 -1.96 7.73
CA HIS A 119 5.99 -2.91 7.51
C HIS A 119 6.91 -3.06 8.73
N ARG A 120 7.11 -1.99 9.49
CA ARG A 120 7.86 -2.01 10.75
C ARG A 120 7.16 -2.83 11.83
N ARG A 121 5.82 -2.72 11.92
CA ARG A 121 5.03 -3.36 12.98
C ARG A 121 4.66 -4.81 12.66
N GLU A 122 4.47 -5.13 11.39
CA GLU A 122 3.92 -6.41 10.97
C GLU A 122 4.90 -7.24 10.13
N THR A 123 5.33 -6.71 8.97
CA THR A 123 6.13 -7.48 8.02
C THR A 123 7.53 -7.78 8.54
N GLY A 124 8.19 -6.80 9.11
CA GLY A 124 9.54 -6.94 9.66
C GLY A 124 9.60 -7.98 10.78
N PRO A 125 8.78 -7.86 11.85
CA PRO A 125 8.75 -8.86 12.90
C PRO A 125 8.33 -10.25 12.42
N ALA A 126 7.39 -10.37 11.48
CA ALA A 126 7.01 -11.65 10.90
C ALA A 126 8.19 -12.29 10.16
N LEU A 127 8.95 -11.50 9.40
CA LEU A 127 10.13 -11.97 8.69
C LEU A 127 11.22 -12.45 9.67
N VAL A 128 11.54 -11.65 10.68
CA VAL A 128 12.53 -12.01 11.71
C VAL A 128 12.13 -13.31 12.41
N ARG A 129 10.86 -13.45 12.81
CA ARG A 129 10.37 -14.71 13.41
C ARG A 129 10.46 -15.91 12.47
N SER A 130 10.24 -15.71 11.17
CA SER A 130 10.29 -16.82 10.19
C SER A 130 11.72 -17.28 9.90
N THR A 131 12.71 -16.40 10.10
CA THR A 131 14.13 -16.72 9.91
C THR A 131 14.79 -17.22 11.19
N ALA A 132 14.18 -16.99 12.35
CA ALA A 132 14.65 -17.51 13.65
C ALA A 132 14.32 -19.01 13.77
N ARG A 133 14.99 -19.85 13.02
CA ARG A 133 14.94 -21.32 13.17
C ARG A 133 16.09 -21.76 14.06
N GLU A 134 15.74 -22.51 15.13
CA GLU A 134 16.66 -23.36 15.91
C GLU A 134 17.99 -22.68 16.34
N GLY A 135 17.89 -21.59 17.09
CA GLY A 135 19.05 -20.95 17.72
C GLY A 135 19.85 -19.98 16.87
N SER A 136 19.46 -19.78 15.61
CA SER A 136 20.06 -18.74 14.74
C SER A 136 19.04 -17.64 14.45
N SER A 137 19.16 -16.51 15.11
CA SER A 137 18.36 -15.30 14.84
C SER A 137 19.12 -14.29 13.96
N ILE A 138 20.09 -14.76 13.17
CA ILE A 138 20.97 -13.90 12.40
C ILE A 138 20.46 -13.81 10.96
N VAL A 139 20.07 -12.61 10.59
CA VAL A 139 19.81 -12.25 9.19
C VAL A 139 21.02 -11.43 8.69
N ASP A 140 21.87 -12.03 7.88
CA ASP A 140 23.07 -11.40 7.35
C ASP A 140 22.76 -10.32 6.31
N SER A 141 21.79 -10.60 5.45
CA SER A 141 21.37 -9.67 4.41
C SER A 141 19.92 -9.89 3.96
N ILE A 142 19.26 -8.81 3.59
CA ILE A 142 17.94 -8.82 2.95
C ILE A 142 17.98 -8.00 1.68
N VAL A 143 17.42 -8.53 0.60
CA VAL A 143 17.22 -7.83 -0.67
C VAL A 143 15.74 -7.65 -0.90
N ILE A 144 15.29 -6.40 -1.10
CA ILE A 144 13.88 -6.03 -1.23
C ILE A 144 13.67 -5.26 -2.53
N GLY A 145 12.65 -5.65 -3.31
CA GLY A 145 12.18 -4.88 -4.47
C GLY A 145 11.59 -3.54 -4.03
N VAL A 146 12.05 -2.44 -4.65
CA VAL A 146 11.64 -1.08 -4.25
C VAL A 146 10.68 -0.47 -5.25
N GLY A 147 9.43 -0.26 -4.80
CA GLY A 147 8.45 0.61 -5.47
C GLY A 147 8.27 1.90 -4.66
N SER A 148 7.36 1.91 -3.68
CA SER A 148 7.13 3.06 -2.79
C SER A 148 8.22 3.28 -1.73
N GLY A 149 9.12 2.34 -1.55
CA GLY A 149 10.11 2.40 -0.45
C GLY A 149 9.59 1.90 0.92
N GLY A 150 8.28 1.83 1.14
CA GLY A 150 7.72 1.51 2.44
C GLY A 150 8.20 0.18 3.03
N THR A 151 8.27 -0.87 2.20
CA THR A 151 8.73 -2.19 2.65
C THR A 151 10.20 -2.17 3.08
N ILE A 152 11.08 -1.61 2.23
CA ILE A 152 12.52 -1.59 2.55
C ILE A 152 12.80 -0.73 3.77
N THR A 153 12.08 0.37 3.94
CA THR A 153 12.21 1.23 5.12
C THR A 153 11.75 0.48 6.37
N GLY A 154 10.50 0.03 6.44
CA GLY A 154 9.95 -0.56 7.65
C GLY A 154 10.60 -1.90 8.03
N VAL A 155 10.84 -2.78 7.05
CA VAL A 155 11.54 -4.06 7.30
C VAL A 155 13.01 -3.82 7.63
N GLY A 156 13.67 -2.92 6.89
CA GLY A 156 15.08 -2.61 7.10
C GLY A 156 15.36 -2.07 8.50
N GLU A 157 14.53 -1.16 9.00
CA GLU A 157 14.63 -0.63 10.37
C GLU A 157 14.42 -1.76 11.40
N THR A 158 13.42 -2.60 11.21
CA THR A 158 13.16 -3.74 12.11
C THR A 158 14.35 -4.69 12.14
N VAL A 159 14.84 -5.12 10.98
CA VAL A 159 15.94 -6.09 10.90
C VAL A 159 17.21 -5.53 11.51
N LYS A 160 17.56 -4.27 11.25
CA LYS A 160 18.72 -3.61 11.86
C LYS A 160 18.60 -3.49 13.38
N ALA A 161 17.40 -3.32 13.91
CA ALA A 161 17.17 -3.29 15.35
C ALA A 161 17.37 -4.67 16.01
N TRP A 162 17.05 -5.75 15.30
CA TRP A 162 17.16 -7.12 15.80
C TRP A 162 18.53 -7.74 15.55
N THR A 163 19.18 -7.41 14.43
CA THR A 163 20.46 -8.00 14.02
C THR A 163 21.45 -6.90 13.70
N LYS A 164 22.41 -6.68 14.61
CA LYS A 164 23.52 -5.75 14.37
C LYS A 164 24.34 -6.24 13.18
N GLY A 165 24.61 -5.35 12.23
CA GLY A 165 25.42 -5.65 11.04
C GLY A 165 24.64 -6.19 9.84
N ALA A 166 23.33 -6.41 9.94
CA ALA A 166 22.51 -6.83 8.80
C ALA A 166 22.58 -5.83 7.64
N ARG A 167 22.82 -6.33 6.44
CA ARG A 167 22.88 -5.54 5.20
C ARG A 167 21.50 -5.50 4.55
N ILE A 168 21.08 -4.30 4.16
CA ILE A 168 19.80 -4.10 3.46
C ILE A 168 20.13 -3.66 2.04
N GLY A 169 19.77 -4.48 1.08
CA GLY A 169 19.92 -4.22 -0.35
C GLY A 169 18.58 -3.94 -1.03
N SER A 170 18.60 -3.16 -2.09
CA SER A 170 17.45 -2.90 -2.95
C SER A 170 17.64 -3.54 -4.32
N ALA A 171 16.59 -4.14 -4.84
CA ALA A 171 16.47 -4.50 -6.24
C ALA A 171 15.45 -3.55 -6.89
N LYS A 172 15.83 -2.96 -8.04
CA LYS A 172 14.85 -2.25 -8.87
C LYS A 172 13.99 -3.29 -9.60
N PRO A 173 12.68 -3.08 -9.68
CA PRO A 173 11.80 -3.91 -10.50
C PRO A 173 12.10 -3.73 -11.99
#